data_139098593d2650de6557245b03acd930
#
_entry.id   139098593d2650de6557245b03acd930
#
_cell.length_a   1.000
_cell.length_b   1.000
_cell.length_c   1.000
_cell.angle_alpha   90.00
_cell.angle_beta   90.00
_cell.angle_gamma   90.00
#
_symmetry.space_group_name_H-M   'P 1'
#
loop_
_entity.id
_entity.type
_entity.pdbx_description
1 polymer ?
#
loop_
_entity_poly.entity_id
_entity_poly.type
_entity_poly.pdbx_seq_one_letter_code
_entity_poly.pdbx_strand_id
1 'polypeptide(L)'
;MIPDCTTIATDPKRFGFHVEPRRLALSILALACLSQAQAAPFAYVPNERSGTVSVIDTASDRVVATIKTGGKPRGIAASPDGRRLYVSDQPTGSLAVVDLAAREVSERIAVGKSPEGVGISRDGAWIAVAVEENNSVSLIRAAAPRELTSVRVSGQNPEHAVFSPDGKWLYVSAEDGAVVDVIDVAKRSAVKSITVGERPRGIGFLPDGSRAYVAAENSDRVYVIDCERAEVIAVIAAGKRSNGIAVRPDGKVVFVSNGGEASVSAIDVASGKITATVPVGQRPWNMALTPDGKKLYVANGRSNSVSVIDAEAMTPLRDIPVGEAPWGVVVR
;
A
#
# COMPACT_ATOMS: atom_id res chain seq x y z
N MET A 1 92.05 -23.99 1.44
CA MET A 1 92.80 -24.47 2.61
C MET A 1 91.83 -25.10 3.56
N ILE A 2 91.90 -26.38 3.67
CA ILE A 2 91.33 -27.31 4.65
C ILE A 2 92.12 -27.11 5.94
N PRO A 3 91.60 -27.35 7.18
CA PRO A 3 91.36 -28.75 7.69
C PRO A 3 90.04 -28.76 8.52
N ASP A 4 89.25 -29.78 8.55
CA ASP A 4 89.39 -31.19 9.04
C ASP A 4 89.33 -31.39 10.55
N CYS A 5 88.62 -32.42 10.90
CA CYS A 5 88.67 -33.23 12.18
C CYS A 5 87.75 -32.73 13.32
N THR A 6 87.05 -33.55 14.03
CA THR A 6 86.91 -34.98 14.21
C THR A 6 85.73 -35.29 15.16
N THR A 7 85.07 -36.35 14.88
CA THR A 7 84.29 -37.28 15.70
C THR A 7 84.50 -37.20 17.24
N ILE A 8 83.44 -37.28 18.03
CA ILE A 8 83.35 -38.14 19.22
C ILE A 8 81.88 -38.55 19.44
N ALA A 9 81.63 -39.81 19.53
CA ALA A 9 80.46 -40.53 19.96
C ALA A 9 80.31 -40.48 21.48
N THR A 10 79.10 -40.46 21.99
CA THR A 10 78.62 -41.23 23.16
C THR A 10 77.18 -41.07 23.45
N ASP A 11 76.49 -42.16 23.33
CA ASP A 11 75.56 -42.84 24.25
C ASP A 11 74.18 -42.30 24.60
N PRO A 12 73.15 -43.15 24.46
CA PRO A 12 71.74 -42.74 24.60
C PRO A 12 71.22 -42.92 26.01
N LYS A 13 70.62 -41.91 26.59
CA LYS A 13 69.79 -42.08 27.79
C LYS A 13 68.36 -41.61 27.51
N ARG A 14 67.48 -42.61 27.50
CA ARG A 14 66.05 -42.62 27.78
C ARG A 14 65.53 -41.37 28.49
N PHE A 15 64.64 -40.69 27.84
CA PHE A 15 63.53 -40.00 28.50
C PHE A 15 62.26 -40.28 27.69
N GLY A 16 61.40 -41.13 28.27
CA GLY A 16 60.06 -41.35 27.80
C GLY A 16 59.17 -40.11 28.06
N PHE A 17 58.69 -39.49 27.04
CA PHE A 17 57.57 -38.57 27.14
C PHE A 17 56.30 -39.32 26.76
N HIS A 18 55.42 -39.59 27.73
CA HIS A 18 54.06 -39.95 27.54
C HIS A 18 53.34 -38.74 26.94
N VAL A 19 52.95 -38.83 25.69
CA VAL A 19 52.02 -37.90 25.07
C VAL A 19 50.63 -38.50 25.25
N GLU A 20 49.87 -37.93 26.19
CA GLU A 20 48.44 -38.20 26.29
C GLU A 20 47.70 -37.66 25.05
N PRO A 21 46.78 -38.45 24.46
CA PRO A 21 45.96 -37.95 23.38
C PRO A 21 44.96 -36.90 23.89
N ARG A 22 45.26 -35.63 23.70
CA ARG A 22 44.28 -34.56 23.87
C ARG A 22 43.12 -34.81 22.93
N ARG A 23 41.97 -35.18 23.47
CA ARG A 23 40.69 -35.21 22.79
C ARG A 23 40.38 -33.81 22.30
N LEU A 24 40.50 -33.62 20.98
CA LEU A 24 39.99 -32.43 20.30
C LEU A 24 38.44 -32.52 20.32
N ALA A 25 37.83 -31.88 21.27
CA ALA A 25 36.40 -31.67 21.28
C ALA A 25 36.09 -30.67 20.13
N LEU A 26 35.62 -31.14 19.00
CA LEU A 26 35.00 -30.34 17.96
C LEU A 26 33.68 -29.81 18.53
N SER A 27 33.70 -28.58 19.01
CA SER A 27 32.47 -27.83 19.30
C SER A 27 31.85 -27.42 17.96
N ILE A 28 30.90 -28.24 17.47
CA ILE A 28 30.01 -27.84 16.37
C ILE A 28 29.11 -26.75 16.93
N LEU A 29 29.45 -25.48 16.66
CA LEU A 29 28.57 -24.37 16.87
C LEU A 29 27.47 -24.47 15.82
N ALA A 30 26.33 -25.08 16.16
CA ALA A 30 25.13 -25.06 15.36
C ALA A 30 24.64 -23.60 15.37
N LEU A 31 24.97 -22.84 14.30
CA LEU A 31 24.37 -21.56 14.00
C LEU A 31 22.91 -21.83 13.68
N ALA A 32 22.04 -21.80 14.70
CA ALA A 32 20.61 -21.74 14.51
C ALA A 32 20.33 -20.42 13.81
N CYS A 33 20.13 -20.43 12.50
CA CYS A 33 19.46 -19.36 11.77
C CYS A 33 18.04 -19.29 12.34
N LEU A 34 17.86 -18.50 13.38
CA LEU A 34 16.56 -17.99 13.77
C LEU A 34 16.11 -17.10 12.61
N SER A 35 15.38 -17.69 11.65
CA SER A 35 14.55 -16.90 10.77
C SER A 35 13.63 -16.12 11.70
N GLN A 36 13.89 -14.83 11.86
CA GLN A 36 12.93 -13.94 12.50
C GLN A 36 11.66 -14.07 11.65
N ALA A 37 10.68 -14.79 12.17
CA ALA A 37 9.36 -14.79 11.59
C ALA A 37 8.91 -13.32 11.61
N GLN A 38 8.95 -12.67 10.45
CA GLN A 38 8.47 -11.30 10.32
C GLN A 38 6.99 -11.35 10.71
N ALA A 39 6.61 -10.57 11.70
CA ALA A 39 5.22 -10.50 12.13
C ALA A 39 4.35 -10.22 10.88
N ALA A 40 3.26 -10.95 10.77
CA ALA A 40 2.33 -10.73 9.65
C ALA A 40 1.87 -9.25 9.65
N PRO A 41 1.74 -8.64 8.48
CA PRO A 41 1.29 -7.26 8.39
C PRO A 41 -0.12 -7.11 8.94
N PHE A 42 -0.49 -5.88 9.30
CA PHE A 42 -1.86 -5.52 9.67
C PHE A 42 -2.57 -4.85 8.51
N ALA A 43 -3.87 -5.11 8.37
CA ALA A 43 -4.75 -4.33 7.51
C ALA A 43 -5.54 -3.33 8.36
N TYR A 44 -5.59 -2.08 7.91
CA TYR A 44 -6.27 -0.98 8.58
C TYR A 44 -7.42 -0.49 7.72
N VAL A 45 -8.61 -0.40 8.33
CA VAL A 45 -9.86 -0.14 7.63
C VAL A 45 -10.58 1.05 8.27
N PRO A 46 -10.66 2.20 7.61
CA PRO A 46 -11.43 3.33 8.10
C PRO A 46 -12.92 3.04 7.94
N ASN A 47 -13.67 3.20 9.02
CA ASN A 47 -15.11 2.98 9.11
C ASN A 47 -15.80 4.33 9.22
N GLU A 48 -16.29 4.86 8.11
CA GLU A 48 -16.76 6.24 7.97
C GLU A 48 -17.82 6.61 9.00
N ARG A 49 -18.84 5.76 9.16
CA ARG A 49 -19.96 6.05 10.06
C ARG A 49 -19.69 5.74 11.52
N SER A 50 -18.75 4.86 11.79
CA SER A 50 -18.35 4.52 13.17
C SER A 50 -17.31 5.50 13.76
N GLY A 51 -16.67 6.34 12.94
CA GLY A 51 -15.58 7.21 13.39
C GLY A 51 -14.38 6.43 13.94
N THR A 52 -14.06 5.28 13.31
CA THR A 52 -13.01 4.36 13.79
C THR A 52 -12.18 3.81 12.65
N VAL A 53 -11.02 3.23 13.01
CA VAL A 53 -10.21 2.37 12.13
C VAL A 53 -10.15 0.98 12.77
N SER A 54 -10.61 -0.04 12.05
CA SER A 54 -10.43 -1.44 12.44
C SER A 54 -9.03 -1.91 12.09
N VAL A 55 -8.38 -2.65 13.00
CA VAL A 55 -7.06 -3.26 12.81
C VAL A 55 -7.25 -4.76 12.67
N ILE A 56 -6.91 -5.30 11.51
CA ILE A 56 -7.03 -6.72 11.17
C ILE A 56 -5.63 -7.33 11.14
N ASP A 57 -5.41 -8.39 11.88
CA ASP A 57 -4.22 -9.24 11.77
C ASP A 57 -4.36 -10.13 10.52
N THR A 58 -3.44 -9.98 9.57
CA THR A 58 -3.52 -10.70 8.30
C THR A 58 -3.09 -12.16 8.38
N ALA A 59 -2.49 -12.61 9.48
CA ALA A 59 -2.21 -14.03 9.72
C ALA A 59 -3.49 -14.79 10.10
N SER A 60 -4.29 -14.19 10.98
CA SER A 60 -5.52 -14.82 11.50
C SER A 60 -6.78 -14.36 10.79
N ASP A 61 -6.71 -13.30 9.98
CA ASP A 61 -7.84 -12.61 9.34
C ASP A 61 -8.94 -12.24 10.37
N ARG A 62 -8.52 -11.60 11.48
CA ARG A 62 -9.42 -11.17 12.55
C ARG A 62 -9.15 -9.73 12.95
N VAL A 63 -10.20 -9.02 13.32
CA VAL A 63 -10.07 -7.72 13.98
C VAL A 63 -9.45 -7.92 15.35
N VAL A 64 -8.30 -7.31 15.58
CA VAL A 64 -7.55 -7.41 16.85
C VAL A 64 -7.57 -6.10 17.65
N ALA A 65 -7.94 -5.00 17.02
CA ALA A 65 -8.10 -3.71 17.68
C ALA A 65 -9.03 -2.78 16.89
N THR A 66 -9.52 -1.75 17.55
CA THR A 66 -10.26 -0.65 16.94
C THR A 66 -9.71 0.66 17.49
N ILE A 67 -9.32 1.56 16.60
CA ILE A 67 -8.77 2.87 16.92
C ILE A 67 -9.87 3.91 16.73
N LYS A 68 -10.14 4.72 17.75
CA LYS A 68 -11.10 5.82 17.63
C LYS A 68 -10.44 7.01 16.96
N THR A 69 -10.95 7.39 15.80
CA THR A 69 -10.50 8.58 15.08
C THR A 69 -11.46 9.76 15.23
N GLY A 70 -12.72 9.48 15.53
CA GLY A 70 -13.80 10.46 15.48
C GLY A 70 -14.16 10.83 14.05
N GLY A 71 -15.09 11.75 13.87
CA GLY A 71 -15.49 12.29 12.57
C GLY A 71 -16.03 11.23 11.60
N LYS A 72 -15.64 11.37 10.34
CA LYS A 72 -15.94 10.45 9.24
C LYS A 72 -14.65 10.06 8.51
N PRO A 73 -13.88 9.09 9.02
CA PRO A 73 -12.64 8.67 8.40
C PRO A 73 -12.90 7.99 7.04
N ARG A 74 -12.19 8.43 5.99
CA ARG A 74 -12.30 7.91 4.62
C ARG A 74 -10.96 7.44 4.08
N GLY A 75 -10.22 8.32 3.39
CA GLY A 75 -8.92 8.00 2.84
C GLY A 75 -7.92 7.62 3.92
N ILE A 76 -7.11 6.61 3.66
CA ILE A 76 -6.11 6.11 4.60
C ILE A 76 -4.81 5.76 3.89
N ALA A 77 -3.68 6.16 4.49
CA ALA A 77 -2.35 5.73 4.08
C ALA A 77 -1.51 5.39 5.31
N ALA A 78 -0.59 4.44 5.16
CA ALA A 78 0.35 4.06 6.22
C ALA A 78 1.75 4.57 5.89
N SER A 79 2.48 5.07 6.89
CA SER A 79 3.87 5.45 6.72
C SER A 79 4.73 4.23 6.35
N PRO A 80 5.79 4.40 5.53
CA PRO A 80 6.65 3.28 5.13
C PRO A 80 7.36 2.59 6.29
N ASP A 81 7.58 3.28 7.41
CA ASP A 81 8.16 2.72 8.63
C ASP A 81 7.14 1.96 9.51
N GLY A 82 5.86 1.94 9.11
CA GLY A 82 4.78 1.25 9.84
C GLY A 82 4.43 1.87 11.20
N ARG A 83 4.82 3.12 11.45
CA ARG A 83 4.57 3.77 12.75
C ARG A 83 3.32 4.63 12.79
N ARG A 84 2.85 5.10 11.63
CA ARG A 84 1.75 6.05 11.55
C ARG A 84 0.73 5.67 10.48
N LEU A 85 -0.53 6.03 10.75
CA LEU A 85 -1.55 6.14 9.71
C LEU A 85 -1.91 7.61 9.53
N TYR A 86 -2.26 7.93 8.31
CA TYR A 86 -2.80 9.21 7.91
C TYR A 86 -4.22 8.98 7.41
N VAL A 87 -5.20 9.57 8.07
CA VAL A 87 -6.62 9.30 7.82
C VAL A 87 -7.34 10.61 7.59
N SER A 88 -7.99 10.79 6.44
CA SER A 88 -8.80 11.96 6.17
C SER A 88 -10.07 11.94 7.03
N ASP A 89 -10.44 13.11 7.55
CA ASP A 89 -11.63 13.31 8.36
C ASP A 89 -12.48 14.41 7.73
N GLN A 90 -13.51 14.00 7.00
CA GLN A 90 -14.31 14.87 6.15
C GLN A 90 -14.97 16.04 6.89
N PRO A 91 -15.72 15.83 8.00
CA PRO A 91 -16.40 16.92 8.67
C PRO A 91 -15.48 17.96 9.30
N THR A 92 -14.28 17.56 9.71
CA THR A 92 -13.34 18.48 10.37
C THR A 92 -12.39 19.16 9.40
N GLY A 93 -12.39 18.76 8.13
CA GLY A 93 -11.47 19.30 7.13
C GLY A 93 -10.00 19.00 7.46
N SER A 94 -9.74 17.87 8.14
CA SER A 94 -8.41 17.55 8.67
C SER A 94 -7.91 16.17 8.24
N LEU A 95 -6.59 16.01 8.33
CA LEU A 95 -5.90 14.73 8.27
C LEU A 95 -5.51 14.33 9.70
N ALA A 96 -6.08 13.24 10.19
CA ALA A 96 -5.71 12.67 11.47
C ALA A 96 -4.42 11.84 11.31
N VAL A 97 -3.43 12.11 12.14
CA VAL A 97 -2.21 11.31 12.27
C VAL A 97 -2.38 10.37 13.45
N VAL A 98 -2.42 9.08 13.18
CA VAL A 98 -2.56 8.04 14.21
C VAL A 98 -1.19 7.46 14.52
N ASP A 99 -0.80 7.45 15.79
CA ASP A 99 0.33 6.70 16.28
C ASP A 99 -0.09 5.23 16.46
N LEU A 100 0.58 4.32 15.75
CA LEU A 100 0.22 2.90 15.76
C LEU A 100 0.67 2.17 17.03
N ALA A 101 1.69 2.66 17.72
CA ALA A 101 2.13 2.08 18.99
C ALA A 101 1.16 2.45 20.12
N ALA A 102 0.73 3.70 20.18
CA ALA A 102 -0.24 4.21 21.14
C ALA A 102 -1.68 3.84 20.75
N ARG A 103 -1.94 3.59 19.46
CA ARG A 103 -3.27 3.36 18.87
C ARG A 103 -4.25 4.52 19.10
N GLU A 104 -3.73 5.72 18.95
CA GLU A 104 -4.50 6.96 19.15
C GLU A 104 -4.15 8.03 18.12
N VAL A 105 -5.03 9.01 17.97
CA VAL A 105 -4.76 10.19 17.14
C VAL A 105 -3.80 11.11 17.89
N SER A 106 -2.59 11.26 17.38
CA SER A 106 -1.54 12.09 17.97
C SER A 106 -1.57 13.54 17.49
N GLU A 107 -2.12 13.77 16.29
CA GLU A 107 -2.12 15.09 15.64
C GLU A 107 -3.28 15.20 14.65
N ARG A 108 -3.77 16.41 14.41
CA ARG A 108 -4.68 16.76 13.30
C ARG A 108 -4.11 17.91 12.50
N ILE A 109 -4.03 17.74 11.19
CA ILE A 109 -3.51 18.72 10.24
C ILE A 109 -4.69 19.25 9.44
N ALA A 110 -4.96 20.55 9.50
CA ALA A 110 -6.00 21.18 8.66
C ALA A 110 -5.56 21.09 7.18
N VAL A 111 -6.38 20.47 6.32
CA VAL A 111 -6.04 20.22 4.92
C VAL A 111 -7.02 20.84 3.93
N GLY A 112 -8.18 21.27 4.39
CA GLY A 112 -9.22 21.85 3.56
C GLY A 112 -10.56 21.13 3.72
N LYS A 113 -11.58 21.59 2.99
CA LYS A 113 -12.95 21.10 3.15
C LYS A 113 -13.18 19.78 2.41
N SER A 114 -13.84 18.84 3.07
CA SER A 114 -14.17 17.51 2.52
C SER A 114 -12.93 16.79 2.00
N PRO A 115 -11.94 16.46 2.87
CA PRO A 115 -10.79 15.66 2.46
C PRO A 115 -11.20 14.20 2.22
N GLU A 116 -10.75 13.66 1.08
CA GLU A 116 -11.07 12.31 0.60
C GLU A 116 -9.84 11.39 0.61
N GLY A 117 -9.41 10.90 -0.51
CA GLY A 117 -8.29 9.97 -0.63
C GLY A 117 -6.98 10.54 -0.11
N VAL A 118 -6.20 9.68 0.54
CA VAL A 118 -4.88 9.98 1.09
C VAL A 118 -3.85 9.10 0.43
N GLY A 119 -2.81 9.71 -0.14
CA GLY A 119 -1.63 9.04 -0.69
C GLY A 119 -0.37 9.38 0.10
N ILE A 120 0.59 8.48 0.08
CA ILE A 120 1.93 8.71 0.62
C ILE A 120 2.97 8.30 -0.40
N SER A 121 4.04 9.08 -0.55
CA SER A 121 5.15 8.72 -1.43
C SER A 121 5.91 7.51 -0.87
N ARG A 122 6.52 6.72 -1.76
CA ARG A 122 7.20 5.47 -1.38
C ARG A 122 8.32 5.66 -0.36
N ASP A 123 9.00 6.79 -0.41
CA ASP A 123 10.04 7.20 0.54
C ASP A 123 9.46 7.78 1.85
N GLY A 124 8.15 7.98 1.91
CA GLY A 124 7.45 8.57 3.05
C GLY A 124 7.67 10.07 3.22
N ALA A 125 8.29 10.75 2.25
CA ALA A 125 8.61 12.17 2.38
C ALA A 125 7.38 13.08 2.17
N TRP A 126 6.42 12.64 1.36
CA TRP A 126 5.25 13.41 0.99
C TRP A 126 3.95 12.68 1.29
N ILE A 127 2.97 13.43 1.77
CA ILE A 127 1.58 13.01 1.92
C ILE A 127 0.75 13.89 0.99
N ALA A 128 -0.19 13.29 0.27
CA ALA A 128 -1.15 13.97 -0.56
C ALA A 128 -2.57 13.69 -0.07
N VAL A 129 -3.41 14.71 0.00
CA VAL A 129 -4.80 14.60 0.37
C VAL A 129 -5.65 15.27 -0.70
N ALA A 130 -6.54 14.52 -1.34
CA ALA A 130 -7.54 15.09 -2.22
C ALA A 130 -8.56 15.90 -1.40
N VAL A 131 -8.83 17.14 -1.79
CA VAL A 131 -9.71 18.07 -1.06
C VAL A 131 -10.85 18.49 -1.97
N GLU A 132 -11.95 17.76 -1.84
CA GLU A 132 -13.08 17.75 -2.77
C GLU A 132 -13.66 19.15 -3.01
N GLU A 133 -14.18 19.81 -1.95
CA GLU A 133 -14.83 21.11 -2.08
C GLU A 133 -13.88 22.29 -2.43
N ASN A 134 -12.57 22.07 -2.33
CA ASN A 134 -11.58 23.07 -2.71
C ASN A 134 -11.05 22.89 -4.15
N ASN A 135 -11.40 21.80 -4.83
CA ASN A 135 -10.82 21.40 -6.12
C ASN A 135 -9.29 21.49 -6.10
N SER A 136 -8.69 20.87 -5.07
CA SER A 136 -7.24 20.94 -4.84
C SER A 136 -6.72 19.66 -4.19
N VAL A 137 -5.40 19.54 -4.18
CA VAL A 137 -4.68 18.54 -3.39
C VAL A 137 -3.81 19.27 -2.37
N SER A 138 -3.91 18.87 -1.12
CA SER A 138 -2.97 19.30 -0.09
C SER A 138 -1.74 18.39 -0.11
N LEU A 139 -0.59 18.93 -0.54
CA LEU A 139 0.72 18.30 -0.47
C LEU A 139 1.40 18.70 0.84
N ILE A 140 1.79 17.70 1.63
CA ILE A 140 2.31 17.89 2.98
C ILE A 140 3.67 17.18 3.08
N ARG A 141 4.69 17.89 3.60
CA ARG A 141 5.92 17.25 4.05
C ARG A 141 5.65 16.41 5.29
N ALA A 142 6.00 15.13 5.25
CA ALA A 142 5.75 14.22 6.38
C ALA A 142 6.65 14.53 7.59
N ALA A 143 7.86 15.06 7.36
CA ALA A 143 8.77 15.51 8.42
C ALA A 143 8.32 16.85 9.02
N ALA A 144 8.62 17.05 10.32
CA ALA A 144 8.39 18.34 10.99
C ALA A 144 9.59 19.30 10.77
N PRO A 145 9.36 20.64 10.69
CA PRO A 145 8.04 21.28 10.67
C PRO A 145 7.30 20.94 9.37
N ARG A 146 5.98 20.71 9.47
CA ARG A 146 5.19 20.33 8.32
C ARG A 146 4.93 21.51 7.40
N GLU A 147 5.40 21.41 6.17
CA GLU A 147 5.03 22.32 5.10
C GLU A 147 3.81 21.76 4.38
N LEU A 148 2.77 22.58 4.23
CA LEU A 148 1.58 22.25 3.44
C LEU A 148 1.48 23.22 2.27
N THR A 149 1.29 22.67 1.06
CA THR A 149 1.01 23.43 -0.15
C THR A 149 -0.30 22.93 -0.75
N SER A 150 -1.25 23.83 -0.98
CA SER A 150 -2.45 23.50 -1.73
C SER A 150 -2.18 23.67 -3.23
N VAL A 151 -2.36 22.58 -3.98
CA VAL A 151 -2.20 22.55 -5.45
C VAL A 151 -3.56 22.44 -6.08
N ARG A 152 -3.95 23.49 -6.84
CA ARG A 152 -5.21 23.46 -7.58
C ARG A 152 -5.17 22.43 -8.70
N VAL A 153 -6.25 21.68 -8.88
CA VAL A 153 -6.44 20.73 -9.98
C VAL A 153 -7.49 21.29 -10.96
N SER A 154 -7.49 20.79 -12.17
CA SER A 154 -8.43 21.24 -13.22
C SER A 154 -9.77 20.54 -13.12
N GLY A 155 -9.78 19.30 -12.66
CA GLY A 155 -11.00 18.54 -12.44
C GLY A 155 -11.75 19.01 -11.19
N GLN A 156 -13.06 18.77 -11.17
CA GLN A 156 -13.92 19.06 -10.02
C GLN A 156 -14.07 17.81 -9.14
N ASN A 157 -14.18 18.05 -7.85
CA ASN A 157 -14.33 16.99 -6.83
C ASN A 157 -13.21 15.93 -6.90
N PRO A 158 -11.95 16.32 -6.59
CA PRO A 158 -10.84 15.37 -6.53
C PRO A 158 -11.09 14.32 -5.43
N GLU A 159 -10.95 13.04 -5.79
CA GLU A 159 -11.30 11.91 -4.94
C GLU A 159 -10.08 11.11 -4.48
N HIS A 160 -9.19 10.74 -5.38
CA HIS A 160 -7.97 10.00 -5.06
C HIS A 160 -6.73 10.77 -5.50
N ALA A 161 -5.67 10.68 -4.70
CA ALA A 161 -4.36 11.25 -4.98
C ALA A 161 -3.29 10.18 -4.75
N VAL A 162 -2.69 9.68 -5.84
CA VAL A 162 -1.78 8.53 -5.82
C VAL A 162 -0.44 8.89 -6.44
N PHE A 163 0.66 8.70 -5.67
CA PHE A 163 2.00 8.94 -6.16
C PHE A 163 2.46 7.87 -7.14
N SER A 164 3.19 8.28 -8.18
CA SER A 164 3.94 7.36 -9.01
C SER A 164 5.00 6.60 -8.18
N PRO A 165 5.42 5.39 -8.58
CA PRO A 165 6.39 4.60 -7.83
C PRO A 165 7.74 5.31 -7.57
N ASP A 166 8.16 6.21 -8.45
CA ASP A 166 9.37 7.03 -8.32
C ASP A 166 9.16 8.33 -7.51
N GLY A 167 7.90 8.61 -7.11
CA GLY A 167 7.52 9.78 -6.31
C GLY A 167 7.57 11.12 -7.03
N LYS A 168 7.85 11.15 -8.35
CA LYS A 168 7.94 12.41 -9.11
C LYS A 168 6.57 12.98 -9.48
N TRP A 169 5.61 12.11 -9.71
CA TRP A 169 4.28 12.47 -10.16
C TRP A 169 3.22 12.08 -9.14
N LEU A 170 2.18 12.88 -9.09
CA LEU A 170 0.97 12.56 -8.34
C LEU A 170 -0.21 12.61 -9.31
N TYR A 171 -0.92 11.50 -9.43
CA TYR A 171 -2.13 11.41 -10.24
C TYR A 171 -3.35 11.59 -9.36
N VAL A 172 -4.26 12.46 -9.80
CA VAL A 172 -5.45 12.86 -9.05
C VAL A 172 -6.69 12.62 -9.89
N SER A 173 -7.57 11.71 -9.47
CA SER A 173 -8.86 11.52 -10.10
C SER A 173 -9.85 12.58 -9.63
N ALA A 174 -10.64 13.13 -10.56
CA ALA A 174 -11.64 14.15 -10.26
C ALA A 174 -13.02 13.68 -10.74
N GLU A 175 -13.93 13.40 -9.80
CA GLU A 175 -15.21 12.75 -10.07
C GLU A 175 -16.04 13.42 -11.14
N ASP A 176 -16.26 14.74 -11.02
CA ASP A 176 -17.14 15.47 -11.91
C ASP A 176 -16.43 16.07 -13.13
N GLY A 177 -15.10 15.92 -13.18
CA GLY A 177 -14.29 16.43 -14.28
C GLY A 177 -14.03 15.41 -15.39
N ALA A 178 -14.29 14.11 -15.16
CA ALA A 178 -13.93 13.01 -16.07
C ALA A 178 -12.44 13.04 -16.49
N VAL A 179 -11.57 13.45 -15.57
CA VAL A 179 -10.14 13.63 -15.81
C VAL A 179 -9.29 13.04 -14.68
N VAL A 180 -8.05 12.76 -15.02
CA VAL A 180 -6.96 12.55 -14.07
C VAL A 180 -5.96 13.68 -14.26
N ASP A 181 -5.79 14.50 -13.23
CA ASP A 181 -4.77 15.54 -13.22
C ASP A 181 -3.41 14.97 -12.81
N VAL A 182 -2.36 15.40 -13.48
CA VAL A 182 -0.97 15.05 -13.20
C VAL A 182 -0.27 16.23 -12.56
N ILE A 183 0.20 16.03 -11.33
CA ILE A 183 0.95 17.04 -10.56
C ILE A 183 2.42 16.66 -10.57
N ASP A 184 3.28 17.60 -10.92
CA ASP A 184 4.73 17.54 -10.67
C ASP A 184 4.97 17.84 -9.19
N VAL A 185 5.43 16.82 -8.45
CA VAL A 185 5.59 16.90 -7.00
C VAL A 185 6.68 17.91 -6.61
N ALA A 186 7.77 17.97 -7.39
CA ALA A 186 8.86 18.90 -7.12
C ALA A 186 8.46 20.36 -7.38
N LYS A 187 7.69 20.60 -8.45
CA LYS A 187 7.17 21.93 -8.79
C LYS A 187 5.93 22.30 -8.01
N ARG A 188 5.26 21.31 -7.38
CA ARG A 188 4.00 21.50 -6.65
C ARG A 188 2.92 22.15 -7.53
N SER A 189 2.80 21.70 -8.75
CA SER A 189 1.87 22.26 -9.74
C SER A 189 1.29 21.19 -10.66
N ALA A 190 0.01 21.35 -11.02
CA ALA A 190 -0.61 20.54 -12.06
C ALA A 190 0.02 20.88 -13.42
N VAL A 191 0.42 19.87 -14.17
CA VAL A 191 1.15 20.03 -15.45
C VAL A 191 0.38 19.45 -16.63
N LYS A 192 -0.54 18.52 -16.40
CA LYS A 192 -1.36 17.89 -17.44
C LYS A 192 -2.68 17.41 -16.85
N SER A 193 -3.72 17.37 -17.67
CA SER A 193 -4.98 16.73 -17.38
C SER A 193 -5.27 15.70 -18.46
N ILE A 194 -5.60 14.48 -18.06
CA ILE A 194 -5.83 13.33 -18.94
C ILE A 194 -7.33 13.01 -18.90
N THR A 195 -8.00 13.13 -20.04
CA THR A 195 -9.41 12.75 -20.15
C THR A 195 -9.57 11.24 -20.02
N VAL A 196 -10.46 10.82 -19.13
CA VAL A 196 -10.85 9.44 -18.89
C VAL A 196 -12.38 9.30 -18.91
N GLY A 197 -12.95 8.22 -18.40
CA GLY A 197 -14.41 8.08 -18.29
C GLY A 197 -15.02 8.86 -17.15
N GLU A 198 -16.34 8.88 -17.13
CA GLU A 198 -17.12 9.59 -16.12
C GLU A 198 -16.90 9.00 -14.71
N ARG A 199 -16.76 9.90 -13.76
CA ARG A 199 -16.56 9.64 -12.34
C ARG A 199 -15.34 8.74 -12.08
N PRO A 200 -14.12 9.20 -12.44
CA PRO A 200 -12.91 8.47 -12.15
C PRO A 200 -12.66 8.40 -10.64
N ARG A 201 -12.28 7.21 -10.17
CA ARG A 201 -12.10 6.86 -8.77
C ARG A 201 -10.68 6.36 -8.52
N GLY A 202 -10.54 5.09 -8.14
CA GLY A 202 -9.29 4.45 -7.79
C GLY A 202 -8.24 4.51 -8.89
N ILE A 203 -7.00 4.76 -8.50
CA ILE A 203 -5.81 4.78 -9.36
C ILE A 203 -4.80 3.78 -8.81
N GLY A 204 -4.16 3.03 -9.70
CA GLY A 204 -3.06 2.13 -9.34
C GLY A 204 -1.97 2.14 -10.41
N PHE A 205 -0.72 2.32 -10.00
CA PHE A 205 0.44 2.23 -10.89
C PHE A 205 1.01 0.82 -10.94
N LEU A 206 1.50 0.40 -12.10
CA LEU A 206 2.40 -0.75 -12.15
C LEU A 206 3.67 -0.45 -11.34
N PRO A 207 4.31 -1.46 -10.73
CA PRO A 207 5.51 -1.26 -9.91
C PRO A 207 6.69 -0.59 -10.61
N ASP A 208 6.78 -0.77 -11.94
CA ASP A 208 7.79 -0.14 -12.80
C ASP A 208 7.46 1.31 -13.19
N GLY A 209 6.26 1.79 -12.84
CA GLY A 209 5.79 3.13 -13.16
C GLY A 209 5.40 3.36 -14.62
N SER A 210 5.46 2.33 -15.48
CA SER A 210 5.18 2.47 -16.92
C SER A 210 3.73 2.78 -17.24
N ARG A 211 2.80 2.26 -16.43
CA ARG A 211 1.35 2.43 -16.64
C ARG A 211 0.62 2.73 -15.34
N ALA A 212 -0.47 3.49 -15.47
CA ALA A 212 -1.47 3.66 -14.43
C ALA A 212 -2.82 3.13 -14.91
N TYR A 213 -3.58 2.54 -14.00
CA TYR A 213 -4.94 2.04 -14.20
C TYR A 213 -5.91 2.91 -13.40
N VAL A 214 -6.98 3.34 -14.04
CA VAL A 214 -7.98 4.25 -13.45
C VAL A 214 -9.37 3.66 -13.64
N ALA A 215 -10.05 3.38 -12.54
CA ALA A 215 -11.46 2.97 -12.59
C ALA A 215 -12.36 4.19 -12.79
N ALA A 216 -13.28 4.13 -13.74
CA ALA A 216 -14.29 5.16 -14.00
C ALA A 216 -15.69 4.60 -13.67
N GLU A 217 -16.25 5.05 -12.55
CA GLU A 217 -17.43 4.42 -11.92
C GLU A 217 -18.67 4.43 -12.80
N ASN A 218 -18.97 5.57 -13.42
CA ASN A 218 -20.18 5.69 -14.23
C ASN A 218 -19.98 5.20 -15.66
N SER A 219 -18.75 4.92 -16.06
CA SER A 219 -18.42 4.35 -17.37
C SER A 219 -18.31 2.83 -17.35
N ASP A 220 -18.30 2.19 -16.16
CA ASP A 220 -18.10 0.73 -16.00
C ASP A 220 -16.80 0.25 -16.68
N ARG A 221 -15.71 1.03 -16.56
CA ARG A 221 -14.47 0.80 -17.31
C ARG A 221 -13.24 1.09 -16.47
N VAL A 222 -12.14 0.48 -16.89
CA VAL A 222 -10.78 0.80 -16.41
C VAL A 222 -9.99 1.40 -17.57
N TYR A 223 -9.45 2.58 -17.38
CA TYR A 223 -8.59 3.29 -18.33
C TYR A 223 -7.13 3.00 -18.03
N VAL A 224 -6.36 2.65 -19.05
CA VAL A 224 -4.92 2.38 -18.94
C VAL A 224 -4.18 3.59 -19.50
N ILE A 225 -3.38 4.22 -18.66
CA ILE A 225 -2.59 5.39 -19.02
C ILE A 225 -1.13 4.97 -19.18
N ASP A 226 -0.51 5.34 -20.30
CA ASP A 226 0.94 5.35 -20.48
C ASP A 226 1.51 6.53 -19.68
N CYS A 227 2.33 6.25 -18.66
CA CYS A 227 2.81 7.30 -17.76
C CYS A 227 3.89 8.19 -18.37
N GLU A 228 4.64 7.72 -19.34
CA GLU A 228 5.66 8.54 -20.05
C GLU A 228 5.00 9.59 -20.94
N ARG A 229 3.98 9.17 -21.70
CA ARG A 229 3.23 10.06 -22.61
C ARG A 229 2.14 10.84 -21.90
N ALA A 230 1.70 10.35 -20.73
CA ALA A 230 0.53 10.78 -19.98
C ALA A 230 -0.72 10.79 -20.89
N GLU A 231 -1.01 9.65 -21.51
CA GLU A 231 -2.11 9.45 -22.46
C GLU A 231 -2.79 8.11 -22.22
N VAL A 232 -4.11 8.03 -22.47
CA VAL A 232 -4.87 6.78 -22.44
C VAL A 232 -4.47 5.92 -23.62
N ILE A 233 -3.99 4.70 -23.37
CA ILE A 233 -3.57 3.75 -24.41
C ILE A 233 -4.52 2.56 -24.56
N ALA A 234 -5.38 2.30 -23.57
CA ALA A 234 -6.38 1.24 -23.65
C ALA A 234 -7.56 1.54 -22.70
N VAL A 235 -8.69 0.95 -23.03
CA VAL A 235 -9.93 1.00 -22.22
C VAL A 235 -10.44 -0.43 -22.06
N ILE A 236 -10.60 -0.89 -20.82
CA ILE A 236 -11.01 -2.25 -20.49
C ILE A 236 -12.42 -2.18 -19.91
N ALA A 237 -13.35 -2.98 -20.46
CA ALA A 237 -14.67 -3.12 -19.87
C ALA A 237 -14.53 -3.81 -18.50
N ALA A 238 -15.10 -3.21 -17.46
CA ALA A 238 -15.12 -3.74 -16.09
C ALA A 238 -16.57 -4.06 -15.68
N GLY A 239 -16.76 -4.49 -14.44
CA GLY A 239 -18.11 -4.66 -13.90
C GLY A 239 -18.75 -3.30 -13.54
N LYS A 240 -20.05 -3.34 -13.24
CA LYS A 240 -20.84 -2.12 -12.97
C LYS A 240 -20.28 -1.35 -11.78
N ARG A 241 -20.18 -0.02 -11.96
CA ARG A 241 -19.68 0.91 -10.96
C ARG A 241 -18.29 0.55 -10.47
N SER A 242 -17.37 0.34 -11.44
CA SER A 242 -15.94 0.08 -11.14
C SER A 242 -15.36 1.22 -10.28
N ASN A 243 -14.65 0.87 -9.19
CA ASN A 243 -14.28 1.84 -8.16
C ASN A 243 -12.79 1.76 -7.77
N GLY A 244 -12.42 0.87 -6.86
CA GLY A 244 -11.04 0.74 -6.38
C GLY A 244 -10.15 -0.02 -7.35
N ILE A 245 -8.87 0.32 -7.35
CA ILE A 245 -7.81 -0.39 -8.08
C ILE A 245 -6.76 -0.87 -7.10
N ALA A 246 -6.30 -2.12 -7.25
CA ALA A 246 -5.12 -2.64 -6.58
C ALA A 246 -4.23 -3.36 -7.59
N VAL A 247 -2.93 -3.15 -7.52
CA VAL A 247 -1.97 -3.76 -8.43
C VAL A 247 -1.14 -4.78 -7.67
N ARG A 248 -1.06 -6.01 -8.21
CA ARG A 248 -0.24 -7.05 -7.60
C ARG A 248 1.24 -6.66 -7.64
N PRO A 249 2.03 -6.94 -6.58
CA PRO A 249 3.44 -6.49 -6.51
C PRO A 249 4.33 -6.94 -7.66
N ASP A 250 3.98 -8.03 -8.35
CA ASP A 250 4.70 -8.51 -9.54
C ASP A 250 4.33 -7.76 -10.84
N GLY A 251 3.35 -6.85 -10.78
CA GLY A 251 2.89 -6.07 -11.92
C GLY A 251 2.11 -6.84 -12.99
N LYS A 252 1.74 -8.11 -12.72
CA LYS A 252 1.08 -8.95 -13.73
C LYS A 252 -0.44 -8.90 -13.67
N VAL A 253 -1.01 -8.53 -12.54
CA VAL A 253 -2.47 -8.50 -12.33
C VAL A 253 -2.88 -7.18 -11.70
N VAL A 254 -3.95 -6.61 -12.21
CA VAL A 254 -4.66 -5.47 -11.63
C VAL A 254 -6.04 -5.92 -11.19
N PHE A 255 -6.40 -5.63 -9.97
CA PHE A 255 -7.73 -5.91 -9.43
C PHE A 255 -8.58 -4.63 -9.50
N VAL A 256 -9.85 -4.79 -9.87
CA VAL A 256 -10.84 -3.71 -9.87
C VAL A 256 -12.06 -4.13 -9.08
N SER A 257 -12.52 -3.30 -8.15
CA SER A 257 -13.78 -3.52 -7.43
C SER A 257 -14.96 -3.02 -8.26
N ASN A 258 -16.04 -3.80 -8.33
CA ASN A 258 -17.26 -3.52 -9.08
C ASN A 258 -18.39 -3.23 -8.10
N GLY A 259 -18.53 -1.95 -7.71
CA GLY A 259 -19.44 -1.52 -6.63
C GLY A 259 -20.92 -1.78 -6.90
N GLY A 260 -21.33 -1.91 -8.17
CA GLY A 260 -22.71 -2.21 -8.57
C GLY A 260 -23.02 -3.71 -8.68
N GLU A 261 -21.99 -4.57 -8.68
CA GLU A 261 -22.12 -6.02 -8.85
C GLU A 261 -21.66 -6.81 -7.63
N ALA A 262 -21.21 -6.14 -6.57
CA ALA A 262 -20.66 -6.79 -5.38
C ALA A 262 -19.58 -7.83 -5.74
N SER A 263 -18.62 -7.43 -6.57
CA SER A 263 -17.56 -8.30 -7.07
C SER A 263 -16.22 -7.60 -7.20
N VAL A 264 -15.16 -8.38 -7.37
CA VAL A 264 -13.82 -7.93 -7.76
C VAL A 264 -13.39 -8.70 -8.99
N SER A 265 -12.92 -8.00 -10.01
CA SER A 265 -12.37 -8.61 -11.23
C SER A 265 -10.84 -8.49 -11.25
N ALA A 266 -10.17 -9.54 -11.77
CA ALA A 266 -8.74 -9.55 -12.04
C ALA A 266 -8.49 -9.30 -13.53
N ILE A 267 -7.67 -8.33 -13.84
CA ILE A 267 -7.22 -7.96 -15.18
C ILE A 267 -5.79 -8.45 -15.35
N ASP A 268 -5.54 -9.29 -16.33
CA ASP A 268 -4.19 -9.67 -16.75
C ASP A 268 -3.55 -8.51 -17.51
N VAL A 269 -2.39 -8.05 -17.04
CA VAL A 269 -1.70 -6.85 -17.57
C VAL A 269 -1.19 -7.06 -18.99
N ALA A 270 -0.79 -8.28 -19.33
CA ALA A 270 -0.21 -8.60 -20.64
C ALA A 270 -1.27 -8.60 -21.75
N SER A 271 -2.42 -9.19 -21.47
CA SER A 271 -3.52 -9.29 -22.46
C SER A 271 -4.53 -8.15 -22.38
N GLY A 272 -4.56 -7.40 -21.26
CA GLY A 272 -5.58 -6.38 -20.98
C GLY A 272 -6.99 -6.95 -20.80
N LYS A 273 -7.12 -8.23 -20.42
CA LYS A 273 -8.42 -8.90 -20.30
C LYS A 273 -8.74 -9.27 -18.87
N ILE A 274 -10.02 -9.28 -18.51
CA ILE A 274 -10.49 -9.87 -17.26
C ILE A 274 -10.34 -11.39 -17.36
N THR A 275 -9.64 -11.98 -16.40
CA THR A 275 -9.37 -13.42 -16.33
C THR A 275 -10.23 -14.12 -15.27
N ALA A 276 -10.68 -13.38 -14.26
CA ALA A 276 -11.52 -13.92 -13.18
C ALA A 276 -12.35 -12.82 -12.54
N THR A 277 -13.49 -13.20 -11.95
CA THR A 277 -14.32 -12.32 -11.13
C THR A 277 -14.80 -13.09 -9.91
N VAL A 278 -14.68 -12.48 -8.73
CA VAL A 278 -15.01 -13.09 -7.44
C VAL A 278 -16.10 -12.27 -6.75
N PRO A 279 -17.18 -12.89 -6.24
CA PRO A 279 -18.18 -12.20 -5.44
C PRO A 279 -17.59 -11.76 -4.08
N VAL A 280 -18.01 -10.58 -3.62
CA VAL A 280 -17.66 -9.99 -2.33
C VAL A 280 -18.90 -9.39 -1.66
N GLY A 281 -18.73 -8.66 -0.57
CA GLY A 281 -19.83 -7.94 0.06
C GLY A 281 -20.37 -6.79 -0.80
N GLN A 282 -21.45 -6.18 -0.33
CA GLN A 282 -22.18 -5.12 -1.05
C GLN A 282 -21.37 -3.81 -1.10
N ARG A 283 -21.35 -3.19 -2.27
CA ARG A 283 -20.68 -1.93 -2.54
C ARG A 283 -19.19 -1.99 -2.17
N PRO A 284 -18.40 -2.88 -2.79
CA PRO A 284 -16.95 -2.84 -2.62
C PRO A 284 -16.40 -1.50 -3.13
N TRP A 285 -15.55 -0.89 -2.31
CA TRP A 285 -14.86 0.35 -2.62
C TRP A 285 -13.37 0.07 -2.83
N ASN A 286 -12.50 0.59 -1.95
CA ASN A 286 -11.08 0.39 -2.09
C ASN A 286 -10.60 -0.92 -1.47
N MET A 287 -9.45 -1.37 -1.93
CA MET A 287 -8.86 -2.65 -1.56
C MET A 287 -7.34 -2.55 -1.52
N ALA A 288 -6.71 -3.45 -0.79
CA ALA A 288 -5.26 -3.55 -0.72
C ALA A 288 -4.79 -5.00 -0.64
N LEU A 289 -3.63 -5.26 -1.23
CA LEU A 289 -2.94 -6.54 -1.15
C LEU A 289 -2.01 -6.61 0.07
N THR A 290 -1.80 -7.81 0.58
CA THR A 290 -0.63 -8.09 1.43
C THR A 290 0.66 -7.84 0.65
N PRO A 291 1.78 -7.47 1.31
CA PRO A 291 3.05 -7.20 0.63
C PRO A 291 3.58 -8.36 -0.22
N ASP A 292 3.23 -9.59 0.13
CA ASP A 292 3.55 -10.80 -0.65
C ASP A 292 2.61 -11.05 -1.84
N GLY A 293 1.57 -10.21 -1.98
CA GLY A 293 0.60 -10.27 -3.07
C GLY A 293 -0.38 -11.44 -3.00
N LYS A 294 -0.43 -12.20 -1.89
CA LYS A 294 -1.24 -13.42 -1.80
C LYS A 294 -2.68 -13.20 -1.37
N LYS A 295 -2.93 -12.22 -0.50
CA LYS A 295 -4.28 -11.91 -0.03
C LYS A 295 -4.68 -10.51 -0.46
N LEU A 296 -5.92 -10.36 -0.93
CA LEU A 296 -6.55 -9.09 -1.24
C LEU A 296 -7.68 -8.82 -0.23
N TYR A 297 -7.61 -7.69 0.45
CA TYR A 297 -8.61 -7.22 1.40
C TYR A 297 -9.47 -6.15 0.73
N VAL A 298 -10.78 -6.34 0.73
CA VAL A 298 -11.75 -5.50 0.02
C VAL A 298 -12.74 -4.90 1.00
N ALA A 299 -12.81 -3.58 1.10
CA ALA A 299 -13.77 -2.89 1.96
C ALA A 299 -15.16 -2.87 1.31
N ASN A 300 -16.15 -3.47 1.97
CA ASN A 300 -17.53 -3.57 1.50
C ASN A 300 -18.40 -2.54 2.21
N GLY A 301 -18.53 -1.35 1.64
CA GLY A 301 -19.11 -0.18 2.29
C GLY A 301 -20.56 -0.32 2.75
N ARG A 302 -21.34 -1.21 2.15
CA ARG A 302 -22.75 -1.46 2.56
C ARG A 302 -22.97 -2.75 3.33
N SER A 303 -21.95 -3.63 3.41
CA SER A 303 -22.00 -4.85 4.20
C SER A 303 -21.33 -4.70 5.57
N ASN A 304 -20.66 -3.58 5.85
CA ASN A 304 -19.90 -3.38 7.07
C ASN A 304 -18.88 -4.51 7.32
N SER A 305 -18.23 -4.93 6.24
CA SER A 305 -17.29 -6.05 6.24
C SER A 305 -16.10 -5.79 5.33
N VAL A 306 -15.08 -6.61 5.52
CA VAL A 306 -13.94 -6.73 4.60
C VAL A 306 -13.94 -8.15 4.05
N SER A 307 -14.01 -8.32 2.73
CA SER A 307 -13.80 -9.63 2.10
C SER A 307 -12.31 -9.87 1.91
N VAL A 308 -11.86 -11.07 2.25
CA VAL A 308 -10.50 -11.55 2.00
C VAL A 308 -10.54 -12.55 0.85
N ILE A 309 -9.71 -12.29 -0.15
CA ILE A 309 -9.62 -13.09 -1.38
C ILE A 309 -8.20 -13.65 -1.48
N ASP A 310 -8.07 -14.93 -1.86
CA ASP A 310 -6.83 -15.47 -2.40
C ASP A 310 -6.57 -14.79 -3.75
N ALA A 311 -5.54 -13.97 -3.82
CA ALA A 311 -5.27 -13.11 -4.99
C ALA A 311 -4.65 -13.87 -6.17
N GLU A 312 -4.19 -15.11 -5.95
CA GLU A 312 -3.66 -15.98 -7.01
C GLU A 312 -4.75 -16.89 -7.57
N ALA A 313 -5.44 -17.61 -6.67
CA ALA A 313 -6.53 -18.52 -7.07
C ALA A 313 -7.83 -17.81 -7.43
N MET A 314 -7.97 -16.52 -7.10
CA MET A 314 -9.19 -15.74 -7.26
C MET A 314 -10.40 -16.42 -6.60
N THR A 315 -10.23 -16.81 -5.34
CA THR A 315 -11.28 -17.45 -4.54
C THR A 315 -11.51 -16.70 -3.23
N PRO A 316 -12.77 -16.61 -2.77
CA PRO A 316 -13.06 -15.98 -1.48
C PRO A 316 -12.53 -16.85 -0.34
N LEU A 317 -11.85 -16.25 0.62
CA LEU A 317 -11.36 -16.93 1.82
C LEU A 317 -12.33 -16.73 2.99
N ARG A 318 -12.73 -15.48 3.27
CA ARG A 318 -13.70 -15.13 4.32
C ARG A 318 -14.15 -13.69 4.24
N ASP A 319 -15.22 -13.39 4.97
CA ASP A 319 -15.64 -12.02 5.31
C ASP A 319 -15.34 -11.73 6.78
N ILE A 320 -14.85 -10.53 7.06
CA ILE A 320 -14.49 -10.03 8.38
C ILE A 320 -15.44 -8.89 8.72
N PRO A 321 -16.30 -9.01 9.74
CA PRO A 321 -17.09 -7.87 10.22
C PRO A 321 -16.18 -6.76 10.75
N VAL A 322 -16.46 -5.50 10.37
CA VAL A 322 -15.77 -4.30 10.81
C VAL A 322 -16.76 -3.23 11.26
N GLY A 323 -16.34 -1.99 11.42
CA GLY A 323 -17.28 -0.90 11.71
C GLY A 323 -18.14 -0.52 10.50
N GLU A 324 -19.02 0.47 10.70
CA GLU A 324 -20.00 0.86 9.68
C GLU A 324 -19.38 1.68 8.54
N ALA A 325 -19.79 1.38 7.32
CA ALA A 325 -19.36 1.99 6.07
C ALA A 325 -17.82 2.00 5.92
N PRO A 326 -17.15 0.82 5.88
CA PRO A 326 -15.71 0.76 5.58
C PRO A 326 -15.43 1.33 4.20
N TRP A 327 -14.52 2.32 4.13
CA TRP A 327 -14.27 3.06 2.90
C TRP A 327 -13.09 2.50 2.09
N GLY A 328 -12.11 1.94 2.75
CA GLY A 328 -10.92 1.40 2.10
C GLY A 328 -10.09 0.51 3.01
N VAL A 329 -8.95 0.08 2.51
CA VAL A 329 -7.98 -0.74 3.24
C VAL A 329 -6.57 -0.28 2.90
N VAL A 330 -5.69 -0.26 3.88
CA VAL A 330 -4.24 -0.23 3.68
C VAL A 330 -3.61 -1.38 4.47
N VAL A 331 -2.62 -2.05 3.89
CA VAL A 331 -1.91 -3.16 4.54
C VAL A 331 -0.46 -2.75 4.80
N ARG A 332 -0.03 -2.96 6.06
CA ARG A 332 1.34 -2.62 6.47
C ARG A 332 1.81 -3.52 7.61
#